data_4ee6c144e22ade656f7dd4da2563cfb5
#
_entry.id   4ee6c144e22ade656f7dd4da2563cfb5
#
_cell.length_a   1.000
_cell.length_b   1.000
_cell.length_c   1.000
_cell.angle_alpha   90.00
_cell.angle_beta   90.00
_cell.angle_gamma   90.00
#
_symmetry.space_group_name_H-M   'P 1'
#
loop_
_entity.id
_entity.type
_entity.pdbx_description
1 polymer ?
#
loop_
_entity_poly.entity_id
_entity_poly.type
_entity_poly.pdbx_seq_one_letter_code
_entity_poly.pdbx_strand_id
1 'polypeptide(L)'
;MKIADVKVTIWEWKNIPPTRYTLQVKSSGTRTAHMALVRIICDDGTEGHAFLGSALSSLGGGAEQIAGQYKRFLVGRDPLDREYIMQKLGGWAMGSAMPVIGAIDVALWDLAGKAA
;
A
#
# COMPACT_ATOMS: atom_id res chain seq x y z
N MET A 1 20.82 7.54 0.81
CA MET A 1 19.36 7.69 0.69
C MET A 1 18.68 6.92 1.80
N LYS A 2 17.82 7.57 2.55
CA LYS A 2 17.05 6.95 3.62
C LYS A 2 15.59 7.36 3.52
N ILE A 3 14.71 6.49 3.96
CA ILE A 3 13.27 6.79 4.02
C ILE A 3 13.07 7.87 5.08
N ALA A 4 12.50 9.00 4.66
CA ALA A 4 12.22 10.14 5.54
C ALA A 4 10.77 10.13 6.01
N ASP A 5 9.83 9.65 5.20
CA ASP A 5 8.41 9.64 5.53
C ASP A 5 7.67 8.58 4.73
N VAL A 6 6.52 8.19 5.25
CA VAL A 6 5.55 7.33 4.56
C VAL A 6 4.19 7.99 4.69
N LYS A 7 3.56 8.29 3.57
CA LYS A 7 2.26 8.94 3.53
C LYS A 7 1.24 8.06 2.82
N VAL A 8 0.02 8.12 3.30
CA VAL A 8 -1.11 7.40 2.70
C VAL A 8 -2.22 8.39 2.42
N THR A 9 -2.60 8.50 1.16
CA THR A 9 -3.73 9.33 0.73
C THR A 9 -4.89 8.41 0.37
N ILE A 10 -6.07 8.67 0.92
CA ILE A 10 -7.24 7.80 0.74
C ILE A 10 -8.27 8.54 -0.09
N TRP A 11 -8.79 7.87 -1.13
CA TRP A 11 -9.92 8.34 -1.90
C TRP A 11 -11.12 7.44 -1.68
N GLU A 12 -12.29 8.05 -1.66
CA GLU A 12 -13.56 7.37 -1.60
C GLU A 12 -14.23 7.42 -2.97
N TRP A 13 -14.67 6.29 -3.44
CA TRP A 13 -15.45 6.17 -4.68
C TRP A 13 -16.86 5.74 -4.31
N LYS A 14 -17.81 6.68 -4.42
CA LYS A 14 -19.22 6.44 -4.09
C LYS A 14 -20.01 6.04 -5.33
N ASN A 15 -21.09 5.33 -5.07
CA ASN A 15 -22.08 4.98 -6.10
C ASN A 15 -21.47 4.18 -7.27
N ILE A 16 -20.57 3.28 -6.97
CA ILE A 16 -20.02 2.38 -7.99
C ILE A 16 -21.16 1.53 -8.54
N PRO A 17 -21.39 1.56 -9.87
CA PRO A 17 -22.47 0.78 -10.45
C PRO A 17 -22.25 -0.71 -10.25
N PRO A 18 -23.32 -1.53 -10.30
CA PRO A 18 -23.20 -2.98 -10.24
C PRO A 18 -22.25 -3.48 -11.33
N THR A 19 -21.27 -4.28 -10.93
CA THR A 19 -20.28 -4.82 -11.87
C THR A 19 -20.23 -6.33 -11.75
N ARG A 20 -19.88 -6.98 -12.88
CA ARG A 20 -19.72 -8.41 -12.93
C ARG A 20 -18.32 -8.71 -13.43
N TYR A 21 -17.47 -9.20 -12.52
CA TYR A 21 -16.07 -9.51 -12.84
C TYR A 21 -15.89 -10.94 -13.33
N THR A 22 -16.70 -11.84 -12.80
CA THR A 22 -16.71 -13.23 -13.23
C THR A 22 -18.16 -13.70 -13.34
N LEU A 23 -18.37 -14.88 -13.91
CA LEU A 23 -19.69 -15.48 -13.97
C LEU A 23 -20.30 -15.75 -12.60
N GLN A 24 -19.47 -15.80 -11.56
CA GLN A 24 -19.89 -16.17 -10.21
C GLN A 24 -20.06 -14.97 -9.27
N VAL A 25 -19.47 -13.82 -9.61
CA VAL A 25 -19.53 -12.63 -8.76
C VAL A 25 -20.44 -11.59 -9.38
N LYS A 26 -21.58 -11.40 -8.76
CA LYS A 26 -22.50 -10.32 -9.05
C LYS A 26 -22.50 -9.36 -7.89
N SER A 27 -22.27 -8.08 -8.14
CA SER A 27 -22.69 -7.06 -7.20
C SER A 27 -24.06 -6.57 -7.60
N SER A 28 -24.99 -6.52 -6.65
CA SER A 28 -26.33 -5.93 -6.82
C SER A 28 -26.34 -4.55 -6.17
N GLY A 29 -26.91 -3.57 -6.86
CA GLY A 29 -26.97 -2.21 -6.34
C GLY A 29 -25.64 -1.45 -6.45
N THR A 30 -25.61 -0.25 -5.89
CA THR A 30 -24.41 0.58 -5.83
C THR A 30 -23.64 0.31 -4.54
N ARG A 31 -22.35 0.57 -4.56
CA ARG A 31 -21.51 0.42 -3.38
C ARG A 31 -20.48 1.54 -3.33
N THR A 32 -19.85 1.67 -2.16
CA THR A 32 -18.73 2.59 -1.93
C THR A 32 -17.47 1.78 -1.73
N ALA A 33 -16.40 2.19 -2.38
CA ALA A 33 -15.08 1.60 -2.19
C ALA A 33 -14.08 2.70 -1.84
N HIS A 34 -12.95 2.27 -1.26
CA HIS A 34 -11.85 3.15 -0.91
C HIS A 34 -10.59 2.65 -1.59
N MET A 35 -9.78 3.58 -2.06
CA MET A 35 -8.46 3.30 -2.62
C MET A 35 -7.46 4.24 -1.98
N ALA A 36 -6.28 3.75 -1.70
CA ALA A 36 -5.21 4.54 -1.11
C ALA A 36 -4.01 4.58 -2.02
N LEU A 37 -3.30 5.71 -2.02
CA LEU A 37 -1.96 5.83 -2.58
C LEU A 37 -0.97 5.81 -1.43
N VAL A 38 -0.07 4.85 -1.45
CA VAL A 38 1.05 4.74 -0.52
C VAL A 38 2.25 5.43 -1.16
N ARG A 39 2.87 6.36 -0.43
CA ARG A 39 4.06 7.08 -0.87
C ARG A 39 5.17 6.87 0.14
N ILE A 40 6.27 6.27 -0.29
CA ILE A 40 7.49 6.17 0.49
C ILE A 40 8.42 7.27 0.00
N ILE A 41 8.76 8.21 0.88
CA ILE A 41 9.48 9.43 0.54
C ILE A 41 10.87 9.36 1.17
N CYS A 42 11.91 9.54 0.35
CA CYS A 42 13.28 9.55 0.82
C CYS A 42 13.78 10.96 1.10
N ASP A 43 14.88 11.04 1.84
CA ASP A 43 15.52 12.31 2.24
C ASP A 43 16.07 13.10 1.06
N ASP A 44 16.33 12.45 -0.08
CA ASP A 44 16.75 13.11 -1.32
C ASP A 44 15.59 13.55 -2.21
N GLY A 45 14.34 13.35 -1.77
CA GLY A 45 13.14 13.68 -2.52
C GLY A 45 12.63 12.59 -3.45
N THR A 46 13.35 11.48 -3.61
CA THR A 46 12.87 10.35 -4.41
C THR A 46 11.68 9.69 -3.71
N GLU A 47 10.64 9.39 -4.48
CA GLU A 47 9.42 8.76 -3.95
C GLU A 47 9.11 7.45 -4.66
N GLY A 48 8.67 6.47 -3.91
CA GLY A 48 8.07 5.24 -4.42
C GLY A 48 6.58 5.22 -4.15
N HIS A 49 5.79 4.78 -5.12
CA HIS A 49 4.34 4.80 -5.05
C HIS A 49 3.74 3.43 -5.26
N ALA A 50 2.63 3.16 -4.57
CA ALA A 50 1.81 1.98 -4.81
C ALA A 50 0.36 2.27 -4.42
N PHE A 51 -0.56 1.58 -5.07
CA PHE A 51 -1.97 1.64 -4.68
C PHE A 51 -2.32 0.51 -3.72
N LEU A 52 -3.25 0.80 -2.83
CA LEU A 52 -3.86 -0.17 -1.92
C LEU A 52 -5.36 -0.05 -2.05
N GLY A 53 -6.05 -1.18 -2.17
CA GLY A 53 -7.48 -1.22 -2.35
C GLY A 53 -7.89 -1.29 -3.81
N SER A 54 -9.18 -1.46 -4.03
CA SER A 54 -9.78 -1.52 -5.36
C SER A 54 -11.28 -1.25 -5.27
N ALA A 55 -11.94 -1.19 -6.42
CA ALA A 55 -13.40 -1.09 -6.48
C ALA A 55 -14.11 -2.31 -5.87
N LEU A 56 -13.41 -3.41 -5.65
CA LEU A 56 -13.96 -4.67 -5.15
C LEU A 56 -13.67 -4.92 -3.67
N SER A 57 -12.65 -4.29 -3.13
CA SER A 57 -12.18 -4.56 -1.76
C SER A 57 -12.09 -3.29 -0.94
N SER A 58 -12.32 -3.42 0.36
CA SER A 58 -12.07 -2.34 1.31
C SER A 58 -10.58 -2.30 1.67
N LEU A 59 -10.14 -1.19 2.26
CA LEU A 59 -8.77 -1.05 2.75
C LEU A 59 -8.50 -1.92 3.99
N GLY A 60 -9.56 -2.35 4.70
CA GLY A 60 -9.45 -3.26 5.84
C GLY A 60 -8.55 -2.78 6.98
N GLY A 61 -8.44 -1.47 7.18
CA GLY A 61 -7.54 -0.91 8.18
C GLY A 61 -6.08 -0.83 7.72
N GLY A 62 -5.79 -1.21 6.47
CA GLY A 62 -4.42 -1.25 5.96
C GLY A 62 -3.76 0.12 5.90
N ALA A 63 -4.53 1.17 5.59
CA ALA A 63 -4.00 2.54 5.56
C ALA A 63 -3.48 2.97 6.94
N GLU A 64 -4.22 2.67 8.00
CA GLU A 64 -3.84 2.97 9.37
C GLU A 64 -2.61 2.16 9.80
N GLN A 65 -2.52 0.90 9.39
CA GLN A 65 -1.34 0.07 9.66
C GLN A 65 -0.09 0.66 9.00
N ILE A 66 -0.19 1.08 7.73
CA ILE A 66 0.94 1.67 7.01
C ILE A 66 1.33 3.00 7.64
N ALA A 67 0.37 3.88 7.93
CA ALA A 67 0.63 5.19 8.51
C ALA A 67 1.17 5.10 9.96
N GLY A 68 0.89 4.02 10.66
CA GLY A 68 1.34 3.79 12.03
C GLY A 68 2.51 2.83 12.11
N GLN A 69 2.21 1.54 12.26
CA GLN A 69 3.19 0.50 12.54
C GLN A 69 4.30 0.39 11.50
N TYR A 70 3.93 0.34 10.23
CA TYR A 70 4.92 0.15 9.16
C TYR A 70 5.75 1.41 8.92
N LYS A 71 5.15 2.59 9.03
CA LYS A 71 5.90 3.85 8.95
C LYS A 71 6.99 3.91 10.01
N ARG A 72 6.68 3.57 11.26
CA ARG A 72 7.67 3.58 12.34
C ARG A 72 8.84 2.63 12.07
N PHE A 73 8.57 1.51 11.43
CA PHE A 73 9.62 0.56 11.04
C PHE A 73 10.45 1.08 9.86
N LEU A 74 9.80 1.66 8.85
CA LEU A 74 10.44 2.03 7.59
C LEU A 74 11.28 3.30 7.68
N VAL A 75 10.84 4.30 8.44
CA VAL A 75 11.56 5.58 8.53
C VAL A 75 12.97 5.38 9.08
N GLY A 76 13.93 5.98 8.40
CA GLY A 76 15.36 5.88 8.75
C GLY A 76 16.10 4.73 8.06
N ARG A 77 15.40 3.83 7.36
CA ARG A 77 16.02 2.70 6.68
C ARG A 77 16.42 3.07 5.25
N ASP A 78 17.39 2.32 4.74
CA ASP A 78 17.76 2.39 3.33
C ASP A 78 16.66 1.65 2.52
N PRO A 79 15.97 2.33 1.60
CA PRO A 79 14.91 1.70 0.82
C PRO A 79 15.43 0.64 -0.15
N LEU A 80 16.72 0.67 -0.48
CA LEU A 80 17.33 -0.33 -1.36
C LEU A 80 17.65 -1.63 -0.63
N ASP A 81 17.61 -1.64 0.69
CA ASP A 81 17.73 -2.85 1.51
C ASP A 81 16.39 -3.59 1.60
N ARG A 82 15.78 -3.77 0.45
CA ARG A 82 14.41 -4.28 0.30
C ARG A 82 14.24 -5.70 0.83
N GLU A 83 15.22 -6.56 0.61
CA GLU A 83 15.13 -7.95 1.07
C GLU A 83 15.03 -8.03 2.59
N TYR A 84 15.86 -7.25 3.29
CA TYR A 84 15.78 -7.18 4.75
C TYR A 84 14.44 -6.64 5.22
N ILE A 85 13.97 -5.55 4.59
CA ILE A 85 12.69 -4.94 4.93
C ILE A 85 11.55 -5.96 4.74
N MET A 86 11.52 -6.63 3.59
CA MET A 86 10.44 -7.58 3.30
C MET A 86 10.51 -8.83 4.17
N GLN A 87 11.70 -9.26 4.56
CA GLN A 87 11.86 -10.37 5.49
C GLN A 87 11.27 -10.02 6.87
N LYS A 88 11.49 -8.81 7.35
CA LYS A 88 10.93 -8.34 8.62
C LYS A 88 9.41 -8.17 8.54
N LEU A 89 8.92 -7.57 7.46
CA LEU A 89 7.49 -7.41 7.26
C LEU A 89 6.78 -8.76 7.10
N GLY A 90 7.43 -9.73 6.48
CA GLY A 90 6.91 -11.09 6.36
C GLY A 90 6.64 -11.74 7.72
N GLY A 91 7.44 -11.45 8.73
CA GLY A 91 7.19 -11.90 10.10
C GLY A 91 5.93 -11.28 10.72
N TRP A 92 5.50 -10.13 10.21
CA TRP A 92 4.27 -9.47 10.67
C TRP A 92 3.04 -9.86 9.85
N ALA A 93 3.22 -10.63 8.77
CA ALA A 93 2.14 -10.99 7.85
C ALA A 93 1.03 -11.79 8.54
N MET A 94 1.33 -12.48 9.62
CA MET A 94 0.34 -13.21 10.39
C MET A 94 -0.68 -12.28 11.07
N GLY A 95 -0.32 -11.02 11.29
CA GLY A 95 -1.21 -10.01 11.87
C GLY A 95 -1.67 -8.94 10.88
N SER A 96 -1.30 -9.07 9.60
CA SER A 96 -1.60 -8.07 8.58
C SER A 96 -2.02 -8.75 7.28
N ALA A 97 -2.91 -8.08 6.54
CA ALA A 97 -3.30 -8.57 5.23
C ALA A 97 -2.12 -8.49 4.24
N MET A 98 -1.91 -9.53 3.44
CA MET A 98 -0.87 -9.57 2.42
C MET A 98 -0.90 -8.38 1.46
N PRO A 99 -2.08 -7.85 1.05
CA PRO A 99 -2.12 -6.66 0.20
C PRO A 99 -1.42 -5.44 0.77
N VAL A 100 -1.42 -5.28 2.10
CA VAL A 100 -0.73 -4.17 2.78
C VAL A 100 0.77 -4.28 2.60
N ILE A 101 1.33 -5.46 2.84
CA ILE A 101 2.75 -5.73 2.66
C ILE A 101 3.10 -5.63 1.18
N GLY A 102 2.24 -6.13 0.29
CA GLY A 102 2.42 -6.03 -1.15
C GLY A 102 2.49 -4.58 -1.64
N ALA A 103 1.67 -3.69 -1.10
CA ALA A 103 1.72 -2.28 -1.45
C ALA A 103 3.07 -1.65 -1.06
N ILE A 104 3.59 -1.98 0.12
CA ILE A 104 4.91 -1.51 0.55
C ILE A 104 6.00 -2.05 -0.39
N ASP A 105 5.93 -3.33 -0.74
CA ASP A 105 6.91 -3.94 -1.65
C ASP A 105 6.91 -3.27 -3.03
N VAL A 106 5.73 -3.03 -3.60
CA VAL A 106 5.60 -2.34 -4.89
C VAL A 106 6.17 -0.93 -4.81
N ALA A 107 5.88 -0.19 -3.75
CA ALA A 107 6.41 1.17 -3.56
C ALA A 107 7.94 1.16 -3.45
N LEU A 108 8.53 0.17 -2.78
CA LEU A 108 9.98 0.03 -2.69
C LEU A 108 10.61 -0.32 -4.04
N TRP A 109 9.96 -1.17 -4.85
CA TRP A 109 10.41 -1.46 -6.20
C TRP A 109 10.34 -0.25 -7.12
N ASP A 110 9.25 0.52 -7.04
CA ASP A 110 9.11 1.77 -7.79
C ASP A 110 10.23 2.75 -7.45
N LEU A 111 10.52 2.88 -6.16
CA LEU A 111 11.59 3.73 -5.67
C LEU A 111 12.95 3.26 -6.17
N ALA A 112 13.23 1.96 -6.11
CA ALA A 112 14.47 1.38 -6.61
C ALA A 112 14.66 1.63 -8.11
N GLY A 113 13.59 1.51 -8.89
CA GLY A 113 13.61 1.82 -10.32
C GLY A 113 13.94 3.28 -10.61
N LYS A 114 13.37 4.19 -9.82
CA LYS A 114 13.63 5.63 -9.96
C LYS A 114 15.06 6.02 -9.54
N ALA A 115 15.62 5.30 -8.57
CA ALA A 115 16.97 5.57 -8.07
C ALA A 115 18.07 5.00 -8.98
N ALA A 116 17.73 4.10 -9.86
CA ALA A 116 18.70 3.47 -10.77
C ALA A 116 19.13 4.39 -11.93
#